data_ad23e6e0038529be2b44c61baa47543c
#
_entry.id   ad23e6e0038529be2b44c61baa47543c
#
_cell.length_a   1.000
_cell.length_b   1.000
_cell.length_c   1.000
_cell.angle_alpha   90.00
_cell.angle_beta   90.00
_cell.angle_gamma   90.00
#
_symmetry.space_group_name_H-M   'P 1'
#
loop_
_entity.id
_entity.type
_entity.pdbx_description
1 polymer ?
#
loop_
_entity_poly.entity_id
_entity_poly.type
_entity_poly.pdbx_seq_one_letter_code
_entity_poly.pdbx_strand_id
1 'polypeptide(L)'
;MRKNKVLTIWAAIVFAFLMIPLLIITVTAFGGGSAITFPIESFSTKWFANVFALKSFRRSFLTSLEVALLATCISLLVGIPAAYALARSGLKGKQLLKSIFLSPTIVPGIVIGFIMYQ
;
A
#
# COMPACT_ATOMS: atom_id res chain seq x y z
N MET A 1 -4.92 32.23 -1.24
CA MET A 1 -5.06 31.21 -0.15
C MET A 1 -4.02 31.51 0.91
N ARG A 2 -4.43 31.90 2.11
CA ARG A 2 -3.53 32.23 3.25
C ARG A 2 -3.01 30.89 3.78
N LYS A 3 -1.75 30.57 3.51
CA LYS A 3 -1.13 29.35 4.08
C LYS A 3 -1.11 29.50 5.60
N ASN A 4 -1.93 28.74 6.29
CA ASN A 4 -1.92 28.71 7.76
C ASN A 4 -0.62 28.06 8.21
N LYS A 5 0.39 28.88 8.54
CA LYS A 5 1.73 28.42 8.98
C LYS A 5 1.65 27.41 10.13
N VAL A 6 0.70 27.62 11.05
CA VAL A 6 0.45 26.70 12.17
C VAL A 6 0.04 25.31 11.66
N LEU A 7 -0.91 25.22 10.73
CA LEU A 7 -1.35 23.94 10.17
C LEU A 7 -0.21 23.24 9.41
N THR A 8 0.61 24.01 8.69
CA THR A 8 1.76 23.45 7.97
C THR A 8 2.80 22.89 8.94
N ILE A 9 3.07 23.57 10.06
CA ILE A 9 4.00 23.09 11.08
C ILE A 9 3.50 21.79 11.72
N TRP A 10 2.23 21.74 12.11
CA TRP A 10 1.63 20.52 12.67
C TRP A 10 1.65 19.36 11.67
N ALA A 11 1.30 19.61 10.42
CA ALA A 11 1.39 18.60 9.37
C ALA A 11 2.82 18.08 9.18
N ALA A 12 3.81 18.96 9.22
CA ALA A 12 5.22 18.57 9.12
C ALA A 12 5.68 17.72 10.32
N ILE A 13 5.26 18.07 11.54
CA ILE A 13 5.57 17.29 12.75
C ILE A 13 4.97 15.89 12.66
N VAL A 14 3.69 15.77 12.30
CA VAL A 14 3.01 14.48 12.15
C VAL A 14 3.68 13.65 11.05
N PHE A 15 4.00 14.27 9.92
CA PHE A 15 4.68 13.59 8.83
C PHE A 15 6.08 13.11 9.24
N ALA A 16 6.86 13.93 9.92
CA ALA A 16 8.17 13.54 10.44
C ALA A 16 8.05 12.37 11.42
N PHE A 17 7.09 12.42 12.35
CA PHE A 17 6.82 11.32 13.28
C PHE A 17 6.48 10.00 12.57
N LEU A 18 5.68 10.05 11.51
CA LEU A 18 5.35 8.88 10.70
C LEU A 18 6.54 8.35 9.88
N MET A 19 7.48 9.24 9.51
CA MET A 19 8.66 8.86 8.73
C MET A 19 9.77 8.24 9.60
N ILE A 20 9.85 8.56 10.89
CA ILE A 20 10.90 8.03 11.80
C ILE A 20 10.97 6.50 11.78
N PRO A 21 9.88 5.72 11.96
CA PRO A 21 9.94 4.26 11.91
C PRO A 21 10.44 3.74 10.55
N LEU A 22 10.02 4.35 9.45
CA LEU A 22 10.47 3.98 8.11
C LEU A 22 11.96 4.23 7.91
N LEU A 23 12.47 5.34 8.41
CA LEU A 23 13.90 5.66 8.37
C LEU A 23 14.72 4.67 9.20
N ILE A 24 14.26 4.35 10.42
CA ILE A 24 14.92 3.36 11.27
C ILE A 24 14.99 2.00 10.57
N ILE A 25 13.87 1.50 10.04
CA ILE A 25 13.82 0.23 9.31
C ILE A 25 14.74 0.27 8.08
N THR A 26 14.74 1.37 7.34
CA THR A 26 15.60 1.52 6.17
C THR A 26 17.08 1.48 6.55
N VAL A 27 17.47 2.18 7.60
CA VAL A 27 18.87 2.20 8.07
C VAL A 27 19.27 0.82 8.59
N THR A 28 18.44 0.20 9.43
CA THR A 28 18.74 -1.13 10.02
C THR A 28 18.76 -2.25 8.98
N ALA A 29 18.05 -2.10 7.86
CA ALA A 29 18.09 -3.06 6.74
C ALA A 29 19.50 -3.20 6.13
N PHE A 30 20.34 -2.18 6.27
CA PHE A 30 21.74 -2.23 5.85
C PHE A 30 22.70 -2.65 6.96
N GLY A 31 22.19 -3.08 8.12
CA GLY A 31 23.01 -3.60 9.20
C GLY A 31 23.66 -4.93 8.84
N GLY A 32 24.96 -5.08 9.13
CA GLY A 32 25.72 -6.30 8.86
C GLY A 32 25.58 -7.39 9.93
N GLY A 33 24.99 -7.06 11.09
CA GLY A 33 24.77 -7.98 12.21
C GLY A 33 23.69 -9.03 11.93
N SER A 34 23.59 -10.03 12.77
CA SER A 34 22.53 -11.04 12.77
C SER A 34 21.28 -10.58 13.51
N ALA A 35 21.39 -9.53 14.32
CA ALA A 35 20.29 -8.89 15.04
C ALA A 35 20.04 -7.48 14.50
N ILE A 36 18.80 -7.02 14.62
CA ILE A 36 18.44 -5.65 14.30
C ILE A 36 18.90 -4.76 15.45
N THR A 37 19.99 -4.01 15.24
CA THR A 37 20.55 -3.06 16.21
C THR A 37 20.50 -1.65 15.65
N PHE A 38 20.27 -0.67 16.53
CA PHE A 38 20.35 0.73 16.18
C PHE A 38 21.18 1.47 17.27
N PRO A 39 22.25 2.19 16.91
CA PRO A 39 22.80 2.37 15.55
C PRO A 39 23.41 1.08 14.97
N ILE A 40 23.50 1.00 13.62
CA ILE A 40 24.11 -0.13 12.94
C ILE A 40 25.62 -0.18 13.22
N GLU A 41 26.15 -1.34 13.59
CA GLU A 41 27.57 -1.54 13.89
C GLU A 41 28.44 -1.67 12.63
N SER A 42 27.84 -2.16 11.54
CA SER A 42 28.52 -2.33 10.26
C SER A 42 27.51 -2.20 9.11
N PHE A 43 27.97 -1.78 7.94
CA PHE A 43 27.15 -1.66 6.73
C PHE A 43 27.30 -2.92 5.87
N SER A 44 26.19 -3.51 5.43
CA SER A 44 26.20 -4.66 4.54
C SER A 44 24.92 -4.78 3.74
N THR A 45 25.05 -5.23 2.49
CA THR A 45 23.92 -5.56 1.60
C THR A 45 23.68 -7.06 1.50
N LYS A 46 24.39 -7.89 2.31
CA LYS A 46 24.34 -9.36 2.26
C LYS A 46 22.93 -9.92 2.42
N TRP A 47 22.11 -9.27 3.25
CA TRP A 47 20.75 -9.73 3.51
C TRP A 47 19.85 -9.58 2.30
N PHE A 48 20.01 -8.50 1.53
CA PHE A 48 19.31 -8.32 0.27
C PHE A 48 19.68 -9.43 -0.73
N ALA A 49 20.99 -9.71 -0.88
CA ALA A 49 21.45 -10.78 -1.74
C ALA A 49 20.90 -12.16 -1.31
N ASN A 50 20.91 -12.43 0.00
CA ASN A 50 20.39 -13.67 0.57
C ASN A 50 18.88 -13.82 0.31
N VAL A 51 18.08 -12.77 0.52
CA VAL A 51 16.65 -12.82 0.27
C VAL A 51 16.35 -13.11 -1.20
N PHE A 52 17.05 -12.44 -2.12
CA PHE A 52 16.87 -12.71 -3.56
C PHE A 52 17.42 -14.07 -4.01
N ALA A 53 18.35 -14.68 -3.26
CA ALA A 53 18.81 -16.03 -3.51
C ALA A 53 17.78 -17.11 -3.12
N LEU A 54 16.86 -16.80 -2.20
CA LEU A 54 15.81 -17.73 -1.77
C LEU A 54 14.80 -17.97 -2.89
N LYS A 55 14.68 -19.20 -3.35
CA LYS A 55 13.72 -19.60 -4.40
C LYS A 55 12.26 -19.30 -3.99
N SER A 56 11.91 -19.55 -2.72
CA SER A 56 10.58 -19.25 -2.18
C SER A 56 10.24 -17.77 -2.28
N PHE A 57 11.18 -16.90 -1.88
CA PHE A 57 10.98 -15.45 -1.96
C PHE A 57 10.75 -14.98 -3.41
N ARG A 58 11.63 -15.39 -4.33
CA ARG A 58 11.49 -15.02 -5.75
C ARG A 58 10.17 -15.49 -6.34
N ARG A 59 9.78 -16.74 -6.05
CA ARG A 59 8.50 -17.28 -6.52
C ARG A 59 7.32 -16.46 -5.97
N SER A 60 7.27 -16.23 -4.67
CA SER A 60 6.20 -15.44 -4.05
C SER A 60 6.16 -14.00 -4.59
N PHE A 61 7.33 -13.37 -4.76
CA PHE A 61 7.44 -12.03 -5.31
C PHE A 61 6.89 -11.95 -6.75
N LEU A 62 7.31 -12.88 -7.62
CA LEU A 62 6.83 -12.94 -9.01
C LEU A 62 5.33 -13.22 -9.07
N THR A 63 4.83 -14.17 -8.28
CA THR A 63 3.40 -14.46 -8.22
C THR A 63 2.60 -13.25 -7.74
N SER A 64 3.09 -12.55 -6.70
CA SER A 64 2.43 -11.33 -6.22
C SER A 64 2.41 -10.22 -7.26
N LEU A 65 3.51 -10.05 -8.01
CA LEU A 65 3.60 -9.07 -9.09
C LEU A 65 2.64 -9.40 -10.24
N GLU A 66 2.60 -10.66 -10.63
CA GLU A 66 1.70 -11.16 -11.68
C GLU A 66 0.23 -10.94 -11.30
N VAL A 67 -0.16 -11.36 -10.09
CA VAL A 67 -1.52 -11.16 -9.58
C VAL A 67 -1.86 -9.67 -9.48
N ALA A 68 -0.95 -8.84 -8.99
CA ALA A 68 -1.17 -7.40 -8.88
C ALA A 68 -1.36 -6.74 -10.26
N LEU A 69 -0.56 -7.10 -11.25
CA LEU A 69 -0.69 -6.60 -12.62
C LEU A 69 -2.01 -7.03 -13.24
N LEU A 70 -2.36 -8.33 -13.16
CA LEU A 70 -3.61 -8.85 -13.70
C LEU A 70 -4.83 -8.19 -13.04
N ALA A 71 -4.83 -8.12 -11.70
CA ALA A 71 -5.91 -7.49 -10.95
C ALA A 71 -6.07 -6.01 -11.32
N THR A 72 -4.95 -5.28 -11.47
CA THR A 72 -4.96 -3.88 -11.87
C THR A 72 -5.50 -3.70 -13.29
N CYS A 73 -5.04 -4.50 -14.24
CA CYS A 73 -5.53 -4.44 -15.62
C CYS A 73 -7.02 -4.72 -15.69
N ILE A 74 -7.49 -5.78 -15.04
CA ILE A 74 -8.93 -6.13 -15.02
C ILE A 74 -9.73 -5.00 -14.35
N SER A 75 -9.27 -4.49 -13.23
CA SER A 75 -9.93 -3.40 -12.49
C SER A 75 -10.04 -2.13 -13.34
N LEU A 76 -9.02 -1.77 -14.11
CA LEU A 76 -9.04 -0.63 -15.01
C LEU A 76 -9.96 -0.86 -16.21
N LEU A 77 -9.89 -2.04 -16.82
CA LEU A 77 -10.75 -2.39 -17.98
C LEU A 77 -12.24 -2.36 -17.64
N VAL A 78 -12.61 -2.78 -16.43
CA VAL A 78 -14.01 -2.77 -15.98
C VAL A 78 -14.37 -1.44 -15.31
N GLY A 79 -13.50 -0.93 -14.47
CA GLY A 79 -13.77 0.25 -13.64
C GLY A 79 -13.89 1.55 -14.43
N ILE A 80 -13.00 1.75 -15.43
CA ILE A 80 -13.04 3.00 -16.22
C ILE A 80 -14.36 3.13 -17.02
N PRO A 81 -14.78 2.13 -17.81
CA PRO A 81 -16.05 2.21 -18.52
C PRO A 81 -17.27 2.33 -17.59
N ALA A 82 -17.25 1.58 -16.47
CA ALA A 82 -18.31 1.64 -15.47
C ALA A 82 -18.42 3.03 -14.83
N ALA A 83 -17.31 3.62 -14.42
CA ALA A 83 -17.27 4.96 -13.86
C ALA A 83 -17.72 6.02 -14.89
N TYR A 84 -17.28 5.90 -16.13
CA TYR A 84 -17.66 6.79 -17.21
C TYR A 84 -19.19 6.70 -17.50
N ALA A 85 -19.72 5.49 -17.66
CA ALA A 85 -21.13 5.26 -17.85
C ALA A 85 -21.97 5.83 -16.69
N LEU A 86 -21.52 5.57 -15.45
CA LEU A 86 -22.20 6.06 -14.27
C LEU A 86 -22.15 7.60 -14.14
N ALA A 87 -21.05 8.23 -14.58
CA ALA A 87 -20.92 9.67 -14.56
C ALA A 87 -21.85 10.36 -15.55
N ARG A 88 -21.98 9.81 -16.77
CA ARG A 88 -22.71 10.40 -17.89
C ARG A 88 -24.17 9.97 -18.03
N SER A 89 -24.55 8.84 -17.43
CA SER A 89 -25.92 8.33 -17.53
C SER A 89 -26.92 9.13 -16.70
N GLY A 90 -28.10 9.32 -17.22
CA GLY A 90 -29.30 9.84 -16.51
C GLY A 90 -30.08 8.73 -15.78
N LEU A 91 -29.45 7.63 -15.41
CA LEU A 91 -30.10 6.44 -14.84
C LEU A 91 -30.84 6.77 -13.54
N LYS A 92 -32.12 6.38 -13.49
CA LYS A 92 -32.87 6.34 -12.23
C LYS A 92 -32.20 5.29 -11.31
N GLY A 93 -31.82 5.69 -10.09
CA GLY A 93 -31.09 4.79 -9.18
C GLY A 93 -29.55 4.89 -9.22
N LYS A 94 -28.99 5.84 -9.95
CA LYS A 94 -27.56 6.14 -10.00
C LYS A 94 -26.92 6.24 -8.60
N GLN A 95 -27.65 6.81 -7.64
CA GLN A 95 -27.17 6.94 -6.25
C GLN A 95 -26.98 5.57 -5.58
N LEU A 96 -27.93 4.66 -5.80
CA LEU A 96 -27.84 3.31 -5.27
C LEU A 96 -26.64 2.55 -5.87
N LEU A 97 -26.44 2.62 -7.19
CA LEU A 97 -25.30 2.03 -7.87
C LEU A 97 -23.98 2.59 -7.31
N LYS A 98 -23.87 3.91 -7.12
CA LYS A 98 -22.69 4.53 -6.48
C LYS A 98 -22.44 3.96 -5.10
N SER A 99 -23.48 3.81 -4.27
CA SER A 99 -23.34 3.26 -2.93
C SER A 99 -22.86 1.81 -2.96
N ILE A 100 -23.35 0.99 -3.88
CA ILE A 100 -22.89 -0.40 -4.05
C ILE A 100 -21.42 -0.44 -4.47
N PHE A 101 -20.99 0.36 -5.45
CA PHE A 101 -19.60 0.41 -5.88
C PHE A 101 -18.64 0.94 -4.81
N LEU A 102 -19.12 1.82 -3.92
CA LEU A 102 -18.32 2.35 -2.83
C LEU A 102 -18.36 1.47 -1.57
N SER A 103 -19.31 0.55 -1.46
CA SER A 103 -19.48 -0.29 -0.27
C SER A 103 -18.22 -1.08 0.13
N PRO A 104 -17.40 -1.63 -0.80
CA PRO A 104 -16.17 -2.33 -0.42
C PRO A 104 -15.13 -1.42 0.26
N THR A 105 -15.15 -0.11 -0.01
CA THR A 105 -14.23 0.84 0.62
C THR A 105 -14.65 1.22 2.04
N ILE A 106 -15.92 1.01 2.39
CA ILE A 106 -16.48 1.28 3.71
C ILE A 106 -16.22 0.12 4.67
N VAL A 107 -16.13 -1.10 4.14
CA VAL A 107 -15.83 -2.30 4.95
C VAL A 107 -14.35 -2.32 5.30
N PRO A 108 -13.98 -2.35 6.59
CA PRO A 108 -12.58 -2.43 7.00
C PRO A 108 -11.91 -3.67 6.38
N GLY A 109 -10.73 -3.49 5.77
CA GLY A 109 -9.99 -4.56 5.09
C GLY A 109 -9.71 -5.77 6.00
N ILE A 110 -9.58 -5.55 7.31
CA ILE A 110 -9.41 -6.60 8.31
C ILE A 110 -10.61 -7.56 8.37
N VAL A 111 -11.83 -7.06 8.18
CA VAL A 111 -13.05 -7.88 8.14
C VAL A 111 -13.04 -8.76 6.90
N ILE A 112 -12.65 -8.21 5.75
CA ILE A 112 -12.53 -8.97 4.50
C ILE A 112 -11.45 -10.05 4.65
N GLY A 113 -10.30 -9.69 5.22
CA GLY A 113 -9.22 -10.65 5.50
C GLY A 113 -9.64 -11.80 6.41
N PHE A 114 -10.44 -11.52 7.44
CA PHE A 114 -10.95 -12.54 8.35
C PHE A 114 -11.94 -13.51 7.66
N ILE A 115 -12.83 -12.98 6.82
CA ILE A 115 -13.79 -13.80 6.05
C ILE A 115 -13.06 -14.69 5.02
N MET A 116 -11.99 -14.20 4.41
CA MET A 116 -11.21 -14.98 3.44
C MET A 116 -10.35 -16.07 4.07
N TYR A 117 -10.10 -16.01 5.38
CA TYR A 117 -9.29 -17.00 6.11
C TYR A 117 -10.10 -18.23 6.56
N GLN A 118 -11.43 -18.18 6.55
CA GLN A 118 -12.31 -19.33 6.85
C GLN A 118 -12.50 -20.23 5.64
#